data_c15af53ca1b8528ed486bed13fce7219
#
_entry.id   c15af53ca1b8528ed486bed13fce7219
#
_cell.length_a   1.000
_cell.length_b   1.000
_cell.length_c   1.000
_cell.angle_alpha   90.00
_cell.angle_beta   90.00
_cell.angle_gamma   90.00
#
_symmetry.space_group_name_H-M   'P 1'
#
loop_
_entity.id
_entity.type
_entity.pdbx_description
1 polymer ?
#
loop_
_entity_poly.entity_id
_entity_poly.type
_entity_poly.pdbx_seq_one_letter_code
_entity_poly.pdbx_strand_id
1 'polypeptide(L)'
;MALARTLDGKMVVLMGGDGFLGSHIAQALLERGARLRIASRNPGDAWGLKPLANLGQIQFVRCDATRRESLERALQGADAVVNCVGSFKGNLMRLMGQAPGWMAEVARDIGAQAFVHVSAILPEEHAGNRYAEAKLAGEERVLAAFPNATILRPSLLFGQGGGVTSLFAPLIARFPALPVFGAEAKVQPAYVGDVAEAAARAIVQPGKFGGKIFELAGPEVLTMLELHRQMAKGQRRTPIFLPMPDSVSALFASLPGTPMNADQWGLLKAGNIASPGASGFKAFGIEPKALGLFLDDWMVPYRKHGRFSERLSY
;
A
#
# COMPACT_ATOMS: atom_id res chain seq x y z
N MET A 1 -23.79 -5.66 9.63
CA MET A 1 -24.63 -5.28 8.46
C MET A 1 -23.88 -5.75 7.22
N ALA A 2 -24.46 -6.66 6.41
CA ALA A 2 -23.81 -7.13 5.18
C ALA A 2 -23.59 -5.93 4.24
N LEU A 3 -22.37 -5.76 3.71
CA LEU A 3 -22.08 -4.77 2.69
C LEU A 3 -23.01 -5.02 1.49
N ALA A 4 -23.71 -3.98 1.02
CA ALA A 4 -24.53 -4.11 -0.17
C ALA A 4 -23.67 -4.57 -1.35
N ARG A 5 -24.16 -5.55 -2.13
CA ARG A 5 -23.47 -6.06 -3.34
C ARG A 5 -23.49 -5.02 -4.47
N THR A 6 -22.82 -3.92 -4.28
CA THR A 6 -22.82 -2.76 -5.18
C THR A 6 -22.05 -2.99 -6.48
N LEU A 7 -21.22 -4.03 -6.54
CA LEU A 7 -20.42 -4.41 -7.71
C LEU A 7 -20.81 -5.78 -8.29
N ASP A 8 -22.02 -6.26 -7.99
CA ASP A 8 -22.47 -7.56 -8.45
C ASP A 8 -22.40 -7.66 -9.99
N GLY A 9 -21.74 -8.71 -10.48
CA GLY A 9 -21.51 -8.93 -11.92
C GLY A 9 -20.44 -8.05 -12.58
N LYS A 10 -19.95 -7.00 -11.93
CA LYS A 10 -18.91 -6.11 -12.47
C LYS A 10 -17.54 -6.76 -12.46
N MET A 11 -16.84 -6.69 -13.59
CA MET A 11 -15.45 -7.17 -13.71
C MET A 11 -14.49 -6.05 -13.32
N VAL A 12 -13.78 -6.24 -12.21
CA VAL A 12 -12.69 -5.33 -11.79
C VAL A 12 -11.36 -6.02 -12.02
N VAL A 13 -10.47 -5.37 -12.78
CA VAL A 13 -9.09 -5.82 -12.96
C VAL A 13 -8.21 -5.14 -11.94
N LEU A 14 -7.50 -5.95 -11.15
CA LEU A 14 -6.58 -5.50 -10.11
C LEU A 14 -5.15 -5.83 -10.52
N MET A 15 -4.42 -4.80 -10.93
CA MET A 15 -3.00 -4.87 -11.27
C MET A 15 -2.17 -4.85 -9.99
N GLY A 16 -1.34 -5.88 -9.77
CA GLY A 16 -0.56 -6.04 -8.54
C GLY A 16 -1.40 -6.50 -7.35
N GLY A 17 -2.47 -7.27 -7.60
CA GLY A 17 -3.34 -7.83 -6.56
C GLY A 17 -2.70 -8.95 -5.73
N ASP A 18 -1.50 -9.41 -6.10
CA ASP A 18 -0.61 -10.32 -5.37
C ASP A 18 0.18 -9.61 -4.24
N GLY A 19 0.21 -8.28 -4.25
CA GLY A 19 0.90 -7.47 -3.23
C GLY A 19 0.09 -7.27 -1.95
N PHE A 20 0.75 -6.69 -0.93
CA PHE A 20 0.17 -6.44 0.39
C PHE A 20 -1.12 -5.60 0.32
N LEU A 21 -1.09 -4.41 -0.26
CA LEU A 21 -2.30 -3.58 -0.41
C LEU A 21 -3.28 -4.21 -1.40
N GLY A 22 -2.78 -4.78 -2.49
CA GLY A 22 -3.61 -5.40 -3.52
C GLY A 22 -4.49 -6.52 -2.98
N SER A 23 -3.98 -7.38 -2.10
CA SER A 23 -4.75 -8.45 -1.48
C SER A 23 -5.90 -7.95 -0.61
N HIS A 24 -5.71 -6.85 0.13
CA HIS A 24 -6.76 -6.23 0.93
C HIS A 24 -7.82 -5.52 0.05
N ILE A 25 -7.39 -4.88 -1.05
CA ILE A 25 -8.33 -4.32 -2.03
C ILE A 25 -9.14 -5.45 -2.70
N ALA A 26 -8.49 -6.57 -3.04
CA ALA A 26 -9.19 -7.73 -3.59
C ALA A 26 -10.29 -8.21 -2.64
N GLN A 27 -10.00 -8.35 -1.36
CA GLN A 27 -10.99 -8.73 -0.35
C GLN A 27 -12.16 -7.73 -0.30
N ALA A 28 -11.87 -6.43 -0.20
CA ALA A 28 -12.89 -5.40 -0.12
C ALA A 28 -13.82 -5.36 -1.35
N LEU A 29 -13.29 -5.68 -2.55
CA LEU A 29 -14.07 -5.75 -3.78
C LEU A 29 -14.89 -7.05 -3.86
N LEU A 30 -14.33 -8.21 -3.44
CA LEU A 30 -15.05 -9.49 -3.38
C LEU A 30 -16.25 -9.41 -2.44
N GLU A 31 -16.12 -8.78 -1.28
CA GLU A 31 -17.19 -8.56 -0.31
C GLU A 31 -18.36 -7.75 -0.89
N ARG A 32 -18.09 -6.91 -1.91
CA ARG A 32 -19.07 -6.13 -2.67
C ARG A 32 -19.68 -6.85 -3.87
N GLY A 33 -19.31 -8.11 -4.08
CA GLY A 33 -19.83 -8.93 -5.17
C GLY A 33 -19.08 -8.78 -6.50
N ALA A 34 -17.98 -8.04 -6.56
CA ALA A 34 -17.21 -7.88 -7.79
C ALA A 34 -16.67 -9.23 -8.29
N ARG A 35 -16.64 -9.39 -9.61
CA ARG A 35 -15.80 -10.41 -10.25
C ARG A 35 -14.40 -9.81 -10.40
N LEU A 36 -13.37 -10.52 -9.92
CA LEU A 36 -12.00 -10.02 -9.95
C LEU A 36 -11.15 -10.75 -11.00
N ARG A 37 -10.32 -9.98 -11.66
CA ARG A 37 -9.18 -10.49 -12.41
C ARG A 37 -7.91 -9.93 -11.80
N ILE A 38 -7.14 -10.79 -11.11
CA ILE A 38 -5.85 -10.45 -10.53
C ILE A 38 -4.79 -10.57 -11.62
N ALA A 39 -4.16 -9.46 -11.97
CA ALA A 39 -3.16 -9.38 -13.02
C ALA A 39 -1.79 -9.05 -12.43
N SER A 40 -0.85 -9.98 -12.54
CA SER A 40 0.53 -9.82 -12.06
C SER A 40 1.50 -10.65 -12.89
N ARG A 41 2.80 -10.44 -12.68
CA ARG A 41 3.84 -11.26 -13.33
C ARG A 41 3.80 -12.72 -12.86
N ASN A 42 3.48 -12.93 -11.60
CA ASN A 42 3.40 -14.23 -10.95
C ASN A 42 2.01 -14.39 -10.28
N PRO A 43 0.96 -14.66 -11.05
CA PRO A 43 -0.39 -14.70 -10.50
C PRO A 43 -0.61 -15.80 -9.46
N GLY A 44 0.29 -16.80 -9.40
CA GLY A 44 0.29 -17.83 -8.36
C GLY A 44 0.46 -17.30 -6.94
N ASP A 45 1.19 -16.20 -6.79
CA ASP A 45 1.44 -15.58 -5.47
C ASP A 45 0.13 -15.04 -4.83
N ALA A 46 -0.92 -14.82 -5.65
CA ALA A 46 -2.24 -14.39 -5.20
C ALA A 46 -3.22 -15.55 -4.90
N TRP A 47 -2.81 -16.80 -4.99
CA TRP A 47 -3.74 -17.94 -4.78
C TRP A 47 -4.34 -18.00 -3.38
N GLY A 48 -3.71 -17.38 -2.40
CA GLY A 48 -4.29 -17.20 -1.07
C GLY A 48 -5.62 -16.43 -1.04
N LEU A 49 -5.98 -15.74 -2.13
CA LEU A 49 -7.26 -15.06 -2.27
C LEU A 49 -8.42 -15.99 -2.69
N LYS A 50 -8.12 -17.20 -3.22
CA LYS A 50 -9.16 -18.14 -3.67
C LYS A 50 -10.21 -18.47 -2.61
N PRO A 51 -9.83 -18.73 -1.34
CA PRO A 51 -10.82 -19.06 -0.31
C PRO A 51 -11.76 -17.90 0.05
N LEU A 52 -11.42 -16.68 -0.33
CA LEU A 52 -12.24 -15.48 -0.08
C LEU A 52 -13.30 -15.24 -1.16
N ALA A 53 -13.20 -15.94 -2.28
CA ALA A 53 -14.06 -15.76 -3.44
C ALA A 53 -15.04 -16.93 -3.62
N ASN A 54 -16.24 -16.63 -4.15
CA ASN A 54 -17.17 -17.63 -4.61
C ASN A 54 -16.65 -18.28 -5.92
N LEU A 55 -17.23 -19.43 -6.27
CA LEU A 55 -16.87 -20.14 -7.49
C LEU A 55 -17.03 -19.22 -8.72
N GLY A 56 -15.96 -19.10 -9.52
CA GLY A 56 -15.94 -18.27 -10.72
C GLY A 56 -15.84 -16.76 -10.49
N GLN A 57 -15.77 -16.29 -9.24
CA GLN A 57 -15.69 -14.87 -8.91
C GLN A 57 -14.28 -14.27 -9.11
N ILE A 58 -13.23 -15.10 -9.07
CA ILE A 58 -11.84 -14.66 -9.20
C ILE A 58 -11.11 -15.37 -10.33
N GLN A 59 -10.35 -14.60 -11.12
CA GLN A 59 -9.46 -15.07 -12.19
C GLN A 59 -8.04 -14.58 -11.92
N PHE A 60 -7.05 -15.39 -12.28
CA PHE A 60 -5.64 -15.05 -12.17
C PHE A 60 -5.03 -15.04 -13.56
N VAL A 61 -4.45 -13.90 -13.96
CA VAL A 61 -3.85 -13.75 -15.28
C VAL A 61 -2.42 -13.24 -15.20
N ARG A 62 -1.55 -13.82 -16.01
CA ARG A 62 -0.17 -13.32 -16.12
C ARG A 62 -0.16 -12.05 -16.93
N CYS A 63 0.38 -10.97 -16.34
CA CYS A 63 0.49 -9.66 -16.98
C CYS A 63 1.82 -9.00 -16.64
N ASP A 64 2.53 -8.57 -17.66
CA ASP A 64 3.66 -7.65 -17.54
C ASP A 64 3.16 -6.23 -17.79
N ALA A 65 3.09 -5.43 -16.74
CA ALA A 65 2.62 -4.06 -16.77
C ALA A 65 3.43 -3.14 -17.71
N THR A 66 4.67 -3.51 -18.03
CA THR A 66 5.56 -2.75 -18.92
C THR A 66 5.37 -3.06 -20.40
N ARG A 67 4.41 -3.93 -20.75
CA ARG A 67 4.12 -4.36 -22.12
C ARG A 67 2.65 -4.08 -22.47
N ARG A 68 2.42 -3.15 -23.42
CA ARG A 68 1.06 -2.70 -23.80
C ARG A 68 0.15 -3.86 -24.22
N GLU A 69 0.62 -4.75 -25.06
CA GLU A 69 -0.14 -5.94 -25.50
C GLU A 69 -0.56 -6.85 -24.33
N SER A 70 0.26 -6.91 -23.27
CA SER A 70 -0.05 -7.67 -22.07
C SER A 70 -1.15 -6.98 -21.26
N LEU A 71 -1.16 -5.65 -21.24
CA LEU A 71 -2.20 -4.83 -20.61
C LEU A 71 -3.53 -4.97 -21.35
N GLU A 72 -3.54 -4.87 -22.68
CA GLU A 72 -4.73 -5.00 -23.50
C GLU A 72 -5.44 -6.33 -23.25
N ARG A 73 -4.69 -7.44 -23.22
CA ARG A 73 -5.26 -8.76 -22.91
C ARG A 73 -5.78 -8.86 -21.46
N ALA A 74 -5.04 -8.30 -20.51
CA ALA A 74 -5.41 -8.40 -19.10
C ALA A 74 -6.63 -7.54 -18.76
N LEU A 75 -6.79 -6.37 -19.41
CA LEU A 75 -7.85 -5.42 -19.14
C LEU A 75 -9.11 -5.67 -19.98
N GLN A 76 -9.07 -6.54 -20.98
CA GLN A 76 -10.20 -6.80 -21.87
C GLN A 76 -11.48 -7.14 -21.07
N GLY A 77 -12.55 -6.39 -21.34
CA GLY A 77 -13.86 -6.56 -20.70
C GLY A 77 -13.92 -6.13 -19.23
N ALA A 78 -12.98 -5.29 -18.78
CA ALA A 78 -13.03 -4.73 -17.45
C ALA A 78 -14.06 -3.59 -17.36
N ASP A 79 -14.93 -3.62 -16.35
CA ASP A 79 -15.79 -2.48 -15.98
C ASP A 79 -15.00 -1.41 -15.21
N ALA A 80 -13.98 -1.84 -14.46
CA ALA A 80 -13.12 -0.95 -13.69
C ALA A 80 -11.70 -1.52 -13.53
N VAL A 81 -10.73 -0.64 -13.29
CA VAL A 81 -9.33 -0.99 -13.12
C VAL A 81 -8.77 -0.38 -11.84
N VAL A 82 -8.02 -1.17 -11.09
CA VAL A 82 -7.23 -0.70 -9.95
C VAL A 82 -5.76 -1.01 -10.21
N ASN A 83 -4.92 0.01 -10.20
CA ASN A 83 -3.47 -0.13 -10.32
C ASN A 83 -2.77 0.03 -8.97
N CYS A 84 -2.27 -1.07 -8.41
CA CYS A 84 -1.48 -1.12 -7.19
C CYS A 84 0.00 -1.47 -7.46
N VAL A 85 0.45 -1.43 -8.72
CA VAL A 85 1.83 -1.78 -9.08
C VAL A 85 2.80 -0.77 -8.51
N GLY A 86 3.79 -1.26 -7.77
CA GLY A 86 4.87 -0.46 -7.22
C GLY A 86 6.12 -1.30 -6.96
N SER A 87 7.29 -0.68 -7.04
CA SER A 87 8.57 -1.32 -6.76
C SER A 87 9.63 -0.28 -6.42
N PHE A 88 10.62 -0.68 -5.61
CA PHE A 88 11.86 0.08 -5.41
C PHE A 88 13.02 -0.48 -6.23
N LYS A 89 12.76 -1.45 -7.13
CA LYS A 89 13.78 -2.14 -7.93
C LYS A 89 13.44 -2.09 -9.42
N GLY A 90 14.48 -2.17 -10.24
CA GLY A 90 14.33 -2.19 -11.69
C GLY A 90 14.16 -0.81 -12.31
N ASN A 91 13.55 -0.75 -13.48
CA ASN A 91 13.28 0.50 -14.20
C ASN A 91 12.00 1.14 -13.64
N LEU A 92 12.15 1.99 -12.64
CA LEU A 92 11.05 2.63 -11.92
C LEU A 92 10.22 3.52 -12.85
N MET A 93 10.88 4.32 -13.70
CA MET A 93 10.20 5.22 -14.64
C MET A 93 9.32 4.44 -15.63
N ARG A 94 9.80 3.31 -16.14
CA ARG A 94 8.98 2.47 -17.03
C ARG A 94 7.79 1.84 -16.29
N LEU A 95 8.04 1.31 -15.07
CA LEU A 95 7.03 0.56 -14.32
C LEU A 95 5.98 1.47 -13.66
N MET A 96 6.41 2.58 -13.06
CA MET A 96 5.53 3.45 -12.26
C MET A 96 5.25 4.80 -12.93
N GLY A 97 6.09 5.23 -13.88
CA GLY A 97 5.90 6.47 -14.62
C GLY A 97 5.16 6.27 -15.94
N GLN A 98 5.53 5.28 -16.75
CA GLN A 98 4.96 5.07 -18.09
C GLN A 98 3.79 4.08 -18.10
N ALA A 99 3.96 2.92 -17.49
CA ALA A 99 2.97 1.85 -17.53
C ALA A 99 1.59 2.24 -16.96
N PRO A 100 1.46 3.05 -15.90
CA PRO A 100 0.15 3.52 -15.44
C PRO A 100 -0.63 4.31 -16.50
N GLY A 101 0.07 5.15 -17.29
CA GLY A 101 -0.54 5.86 -18.41
C GLY A 101 -1.08 4.92 -19.48
N TRP A 102 -0.30 3.90 -19.87
CA TRP A 102 -0.78 2.88 -20.82
C TRP A 102 -1.97 2.09 -20.28
N MET A 103 -1.98 1.76 -18.99
CA MET A 103 -3.15 1.12 -18.35
C MET A 103 -4.39 2.00 -18.43
N ALA A 104 -4.23 3.31 -18.18
CA ALA A 104 -5.31 4.28 -18.22
C ALA A 104 -5.85 4.49 -19.64
N GLU A 105 -4.95 4.54 -20.65
CA GLU A 105 -5.34 4.57 -22.08
C GLU A 105 -6.18 3.33 -22.45
N VAL A 106 -5.67 2.13 -22.13
CA VAL A 106 -6.38 0.88 -22.44
C VAL A 106 -7.72 0.83 -21.68
N ALA A 107 -7.77 1.25 -20.41
CA ALA A 107 -9.01 1.30 -19.63
C ALA A 107 -10.05 2.24 -20.28
N ARG A 108 -9.63 3.40 -20.75
CA ARG A 108 -10.49 4.32 -21.51
C ARG A 108 -10.99 3.69 -22.81
N ASP A 109 -10.10 3.09 -23.58
CA ASP A 109 -10.39 2.55 -24.91
C ASP A 109 -11.39 1.37 -24.86
N ILE A 110 -11.38 0.59 -23.77
CA ILE A 110 -12.37 -0.47 -23.52
C ILE A 110 -13.65 0.03 -22.85
N GLY A 111 -13.77 1.33 -22.53
CA GLY A 111 -14.95 1.91 -21.90
C GLY A 111 -15.09 1.62 -20.41
N ALA A 112 -14.00 1.38 -19.68
CA ALA A 112 -14.04 1.21 -18.22
C ALA A 112 -14.64 2.46 -17.55
N GLN A 113 -15.49 2.22 -16.55
CA GLN A 113 -16.23 3.29 -15.86
C GLN A 113 -15.43 3.94 -14.72
N ALA A 114 -14.44 3.23 -14.18
CA ALA A 114 -13.60 3.70 -13.08
C ALA A 114 -12.14 3.26 -13.27
N PHE A 115 -11.23 4.15 -12.87
CA PHE A 115 -9.80 3.87 -12.75
C PHE A 115 -9.29 4.40 -11.42
N VAL A 116 -8.72 3.52 -10.60
CA VAL A 116 -8.08 3.90 -9.33
C VAL A 116 -6.59 3.64 -9.45
N HIS A 117 -5.78 4.67 -9.24
CA HIS A 117 -4.33 4.58 -9.22
C HIS A 117 -3.77 4.78 -7.81
N VAL A 118 -3.05 3.78 -7.32
CA VAL A 118 -2.34 3.88 -6.04
C VAL A 118 -0.94 4.45 -6.26
N SER A 119 -0.76 5.67 -5.78
CA SER A 119 0.51 6.38 -5.69
C SER A 119 1.10 6.30 -4.27
N ALA A 120 1.65 7.38 -3.76
CA ALA A 120 2.12 7.53 -2.38
C ALA A 120 2.11 9.01 -1.98
N ILE A 121 2.08 9.32 -0.69
CA ILE A 121 2.44 10.64 -0.20
C ILE A 121 3.93 10.83 -0.46
N LEU A 122 4.26 11.89 -1.18
CA LEU A 122 5.63 12.21 -1.62
C LEU A 122 6.02 13.59 -1.10
N PRO A 123 7.30 13.82 -0.82
CA PRO A 123 7.78 15.14 -0.42
C PRO A 123 7.66 16.14 -1.58
N GLU A 124 7.44 17.42 -1.25
CA GLU A 124 7.43 18.50 -2.24
C GLU A 124 8.79 18.60 -2.96
N GLU A 125 9.88 18.56 -2.18
CA GLU A 125 11.23 18.47 -2.72
C GLU A 125 11.61 17.01 -3.01
N HIS A 126 11.47 16.60 -4.26
CA HIS A 126 11.70 15.22 -4.70
C HIS A 126 12.73 15.09 -5.82
N ALA A 127 13.34 16.18 -6.24
CA ALA A 127 14.36 16.18 -7.29
C ALA A 127 15.51 15.20 -6.97
N GLY A 128 15.81 14.31 -7.91
CA GLY A 128 16.80 13.25 -7.76
C GLY A 128 16.32 11.99 -7.02
N ASN A 129 15.06 11.96 -6.52
CA ASN A 129 14.45 10.75 -5.99
C ASN A 129 13.68 10.02 -7.10
N ARG A 130 14.29 8.98 -7.66
CA ARG A 130 13.76 8.26 -8.81
C ARG A 130 12.38 7.62 -8.55
N TYR A 131 12.11 7.21 -7.31
CA TYR A 131 10.81 6.65 -6.95
C TYR A 131 9.73 7.74 -6.98
N ALA A 132 9.97 8.88 -6.36
CA ALA A 132 9.03 10.00 -6.32
C ALA A 132 8.76 10.54 -7.73
N GLU A 133 9.82 10.77 -8.52
CA GLU A 133 9.69 11.22 -9.91
C GLU A 133 8.86 10.24 -10.76
N ALA A 134 9.10 8.93 -10.61
CA ALA A 134 8.34 7.92 -11.34
C ALA A 134 6.86 7.88 -10.92
N LYS A 135 6.56 8.02 -9.62
CA LYS A 135 5.18 8.04 -9.13
C LYS A 135 4.41 9.26 -9.65
N LEU A 136 5.00 10.45 -9.57
CA LEU A 136 4.37 11.69 -10.06
C LEU A 136 4.15 11.65 -11.56
N ALA A 137 5.15 11.22 -12.33
CA ALA A 137 5.00 11.04 -13.77
C ALA A 137 3.90 10.01 -14.13
N GLY A 138 3.68 9.02 -13.26
CA GLY A 138 2.58 8.06 -13.42
C GLY A 138 1.22 8.69 -13.19
N GLU A 139 1.08 9.50 -12.14
CA GLU A 139 -0.16 10.24 -11.84
C GLU A 139 -0.55 11.18 -13.00
N GLU A 140 0.41 11.98 -13.48
CA GLU A 140 0.19 12.90 -14.60
C GLU A 140 -0.31 12.17 -15.84
N ARG A 141 0.34 11.06 -16.22
CA ARG A 141 -0.06 10.27 -17.40
C ARG A 141 -1.40 9.57 -17.23
N VAL A 142 -1.70 9.12 -16.00
CA VAL A 142 -3.02 8.53 -15.70
C VAL A 142 -4.11 9.58 -15.88
N LEU A 143 -3.95 10.77 -15.29
CA LEU A 143 -4.95 11.84 -15.39
C LEU A 143 -5.08 12.38 -16.82
N ALA A 144 -3.99 12.43 -17.60
CA ALA A 144 -4.03 12.79 -19.00
C ALA A 144 -4.81 11.77 -19.85
N ALA A 145 -4.62 10.48 -19.60
CA ALA A 145 -5.26 9.39 -20.35
C ALA A 145 -6.71 9.11 -19.91
N PHE A 146 -6.96 9.20 -18.59
CA PHE A 146 -8.26 8.95 -17.94
C PHE A 146 -8.57 10.08 -16.95
N PRO A 147 -9.09 11.23 -17.40
CA PRO A 147 -9.27 12.43 -16.57
C PRO A 147 -10.13 12.22 -15.32
N ASN A 148 -11.03 11.24 -15.34
CA ASN A 148 -11.86 10.86 -14.20
C ASN A 148 -11.24 9.75 -13.33
N ALA A 149 -9.92 9.55 -13.40
CA ALA A 149 -9.24 8.62 -12.51
C ALA A 149 -9.21 9.14 -11.06
N THR A 150 -9.30 8.22 -10.10
CA THR A 150 -9.06 8.53 -8.68
C THR A 150 -7.62 8.20 -8.34
N ILE A 151 -6.87 9.17 -7.83
CA ILE A 151 -5.49 8.96 -7.35
C ILE A 151 -5.52 8.82 -5.84
N LEU A 152 -5.00 7.71 -5.33
CA LEU A 152 -4.83 7.48 -3.89
C LEU A 152 -3.34 7.56 -3.55
N ARG A 153 -2.98 8.48 -2.67
CA ARG A 153 -1.63 8.64 -2.11
C ARG A 153 -1.62 8.15 -0.66
N PRO A 154 -1.45 6.84 -0.41
CA PRO A 154 -1.33 6.37 0.96
C PRO A 154 0.01 6.81 1.57
N SER A 155 0.01 6.99 2.88
CA SER A 155 1.22 7.08 3.69
C SER A 155 1.81 5.69 3.92
N LEU A 156 2.78 5.59 4.83
CA LEU A 156 3.40 4.34 5.26
C LEU A 156 2.34 3.34 5.75
N LEU A 157 2.21 2.21 5.06
CA LEU A 157 1.17 1.23 5.34
C LEU A 157 1.54 0.28 6.48
N PHE A 158 0.57 -0.02 7.32
CA PHE A 158 0.66 -1.09 8.30
C PHE A 158 -0.53 -2.05 8.21
N GLY A 159 -0.30 -3.30 8.61
CA GLY A 159 -1.34 -4.33 8.61
C GLY A 159 -0.76 -5.72 8.90
N GLN A 160 -1.65 -6.68 9.08
CA GLN A 160 -1.24 -8.07 9.24
C GLN A 160 -0.74 -8.62 7.90
N GLY A 161 0.42 -9.28 7.92
CA GLY A 161 0.99 -9.89 6.71
C GLY A 161 1.78 -8.97 5.81
N GLY A 162 1.98 -7.67 6.18
CA GLY A 162 2.76 -6.75 5.34
C GLY A 162 3.05 -5.40 5.99
N GLY A 163 3.56 -4.48 5.18
CA GLY A 163 3.89 -3.12 5.62
C GLY A 163 4.99 -3.08 6.68
N VAL A 164 5.00 -2.00 7.44
CA VAL A 164 6.03 -1.76 8.48
C VAL A 164 5.97 -2.76 9.62
N THR A 165 4.79 -3.30 9.91
CA THR A 165 4.62 -4.31 10.96
C THR A 165 5.39 -5.58 10.64
N SER A 166 5.29 -6.09 9.42
CA SER A 166 6.02 -7.29 9.00
C SER A 166 7.53 -7.06 8.82
N LEU A 167 7.95 -5.82 8.59
CA LEU A 167 9.35 -5.47 8.47
C LEU A 167 10.03 -5.41 9.84
N PHE A 168 9.44 -4.69 10.78
CA PHE A 168 10.10 -4.39 12.07
C PHE A 168 9.79 -5.38 13.18
N ALA A 169 8.61 -6.01 13.21
CA ALA A 169 8.25 -6.91 14.30
C ALA A 169 9.21 -8.10 14.48
N PRO A 170 9.67 -8.79 13.43
CA PRO A 170 10.67 -9.86 13.57
C PRO A 170 12.02 -9.37 14.07
N LEU A 171 12.45 -8.17 13.67
CA LEU A 171 13.72 -7.57 14.09
C LEU A 171 13.69 -7.24 15.58
N ILE A 172 12.61 -6.59 16.03
CA ILE A 172 12.38 -6.25 17.43
C ILE A 172 12.31 -7.52 18.30
N ALA A 173 11.74 -8.59 17.79
CA ALA A 173 11.65 -9.86 18.51
C ALA A 173 13.01 -10.57 18.66
N ARG A 174 13.89 -10.43 17.67
CA ARG A 174 15.14 -11.20 17.57
C ARG A 174 16.32 -10.52 18.24
N PHE A 175 16.42 -9.18 18.15
CA PHE A 175 17.61 -8.46 18.55
C PHE A 175 17.39 -7.66 19.85
N PRO A 176 18.34 -7.73 20.82
CA PRO A 176 18.27 -6.95 22.06
C PRO A 176 18.58 -5.46 21.85
N ALA A 177 19.26 -5.12 20.77
CA ALA A 177 19.54 -3.76 20.36
C ALA A 177 19.33 -3.61 18.85
N LEU A 178 18.74 -2.49 18.44
CA LEU A 178 18.38 -2.21 17.03
C LEU A 178 18.77 -0.80 16.62
N PRO A 179 19.46 -0.63 15.49
CA PRO A 179 19.64 0.67 14.88
C PRO A 179 18.30 1.20 14.36
N VAL A 180 18.01 2.46 14.59
CA VAL A 180 16.83 3.15 14.05
C VAL A 180 17.32 4.24 13.10
N PHE A 181 17.16 3.98 11.81
CA PHE A 181 17.49 4.94 10.76
C PHE A 181 16.36 5.97 10.64
N GLY A 182 16.72 7.25 10.54
CA GLY A 182 15.74 8.34 10.50
C GLY A 182 14.87 8.39 11.77
N ALA A 183 15.45 8.22 12.94
CA ALA A 183 14.73 8.10 14.21
C ALA A 183 13.73 9.25 14.46
N GLU A 184 14.06 10.46 14.05
CA GLU A 184 13.23 11.66 14.17
C GLU A 184 12.32 11.93 12.96
N ALA A 185 12.44 11.12 11.89
CA ALA A 185 11.60 11.27 10.71
C ALA A 185 10.12 11.03 11.07
N LYS A 186 9.28 11.98 10.70
CA LYS A 186 7.84 11.93 10.99
C LYS A 186 7.12 11.07 9.96
N VAL A 187 6.32 10.14 10.43
CA VAL A 187 5.48 9.25 9.63
C VAL A 187 4.05 9.26 10.18
N GLN A 188 3.09 9.04 9.32
CA GLN A 188 1.67 9.01 9.68
C GLN A 188 1.04 7.71 9.20
N PRO A 189 1.34 6.57 9.86
CA PRO A 189 1.01 5.23 9.36
C PRO A 189 -0.48 5.05 9.09
N ALA A 190 -0.82 4.52 7.91
CA ALA A 190 -2.19 4.23 7.51
C ALA A 190 -2.49 2.73 7.58
N TYR A 191 -3.64 2.36 8.13
CA TYR A 191 -4.11 0.99 8.14
C TYR A 191 -4.47 0.54 6.72
N VAL A 192 -3.90 -0.57 6.28
CA VAL A 192 -4.08 -1.10 4.92
C VAL A 192 -5.54 -1.39 4.58
N GLY A 193 -6.34 -1.83 5.55
CA GLY A 193 -7.77 -2.08 5.37
C GLY A 193 -8.57 -0.81 5.10
N ASP A 194 -8.21 0.32 5.72
CA ASP A 194 -8.88 1.59 5.47
C ASP A 194 -8.54 2.13 4.07
N VAL A 195 -7.29 1.93 3.60
CA VAL A 195 -6.89 2.27 2.22
C VAL A 195 -7.59 1.38 1.20
N ALA A 196 -7.72 0.09 1.48
CA ALA A 196 -8.46 -0.85 0.64
C ALA A 196 -9.94 -0.49 0.54
N GLU A 197 -10.54 -0.09 1.65
CA GLU A 197 -11.93 0.40 1.71
C GLU A 197 -12.10 1.67 0.88
N ALA A 198 -11.16 2.63 0.95
CA ALA A 198 -11.20 3.84 0.13
C ALA A 198 -11.12 3.51 -1.37
N ALA A 199 -10.24 2.58 -1.76
CA ALA A 199 -10.13 2.13 -3.14
C ALA A 199 -11.43 1.48 -3.64
N ALA A 200 -12.06 0.62 -2.82
CA ALA A 200 -13.33 -0.01 -3.18
C ALA A 200 -14.47 1.01 -3.31
N ARG A 201 -14.54 2.00 -2.41
CA ARG A 201 -15.52 3.10 -2.50
C ARG A 201 -15.31 3.97 -3.75
N ALA A 202 -14.06 4.21 -4.15
CA ALA A 202 -13.75 4.93 -5.38
C ALA A 202 -14.27 4.20 -6.63
N ILE A 203 -14.16 2.87 -6.66
CA ILE A 203 -14.71 2.02 -7.74
C ILE A 203 -16.25 2.05 -7.74
N VAL A 204 -16.89 2.01 -6.57
CA VAL A 204 -18.36 2.02 -6.46
C VAL A 204 -18.96 3.38 -6.85
N GLN A 205 -18.27 4.48 -6.58
CA GLN A 205 -18.77 5.85 -6.79
C GLN A 205 -17.80 6.70 -7.63
N PRO A 206 -17.51 6.32 -8.88
CA PRO A 206 -16.53 7.04 -9.71
C PRO A 206 -16.92 8.50 -9.99
N GLY A 207 -18.19 8.82 -10.06
CA GLY A 207 -18.65 10.20 -10.23
C GLY A 207 -18.38 11.11 -9.01
N LYS A 208 -18.23 10.53 -7.82
CA LYS A 208 -17.91 11.28 -6.60
C LYS A 208 -16.41 11.49 -6.41
N PHE A 209 -15.62 10.49 -6.69
CA PHE A 209 -14.19 10.44 -6.37
C PHE A 209 -13.27 10.64 -7.58
N GLY A 210 -13.79 10.48 -8.79
CA GLY A 210 -13.02 10.63 -10.02
C GLY A 210 -12.48 12.03 -10.24
N GLY A 211 -11.34 12.12 -10.93
CA GLY A 211 -10.62 13.37 -11.20
C GLY A 211 -9.97 14.01 -9.97
N LYS A 212 -9.83 13.27 -8.86
CA LYS A 212 -9.35 13.81 -7.58
C LYS A 212 -8.18 13.00 -7.04
N ILE A 213 -7.35 13.68 -6.24
CA ILE A 213 -6.22 13.12 -5.51
C ILE A 213 -6.56 13.12 -4.02
N PHE A 214 -6.28 11.99 -3.35
CA PHE A 214 -6.55 11.82 -1.92
C PHE A 214 -5.30 11.32 -1.21
N GLU A 215 -4.89 12.02 -0.14
CA GLU A 215 -3.80 11.60 0.73
C GLU A 215 -4.34 10.81 1.91
N LEU A 216 -4.05 9.51 1.93
CA LEU A 216 -4.61 8.56 2.87
C LEU A 216 -3.61 8.26 3.99
N ALA A 217 -3.64 9.08 5.03
CA ALA A 217 -2.77 8.97 6.19
C ALA A 217 -3.57 8.60 7.45
N GLY A 218 -2.93 7.91 8.38
CA GLY A 218 -3.53 7.51 9.65
C GLY A 218 -3.82 8.70 10.58
N PRO A 219 -4.43 8.45 11.75
CA PRO A 219 -4.84 9.52 12.65
C PRO A 219 -3.69 10.11 13.48
N GLU A 220 -2.55 9.41 13.57
CA GLU A 220 -1.43 9.77 14.44
C GLU A 220 -0.16 10.05 13.63
N VAL A 221 0.51 11.15 13.97
CA VAL A 221 1.87 11.44 13.47
C VAL A 221 2.85 10.95 14.53
N LEU A 222 3.77 10.08 14.13
CA LEU A 222 4.77 9.45 14.99
C LEU A 222 6.16 9.70 14.39
N THR A 223 7.18 9.74 15.23
CA THR A 223 8.56 9.55 14.77
C THR A 223 8.82 8.06 14.48
N MET A 224 9.81 7.76 13.65
CA MET A 224 10.22 6.37 13.42
C MET A 224 10.62 5.67 14.73
N LEU A 225 11.23 6.39 15.66
CA LEU A 225 11.58 5.85 16.98
C LEU A 225 10.34 5.51 17.80
N GLU A 226 9.32 6.39 17.81
CA GLU A 226 8.05 6.14 18.50
C GLU A 226 7.31 4.94 17.89
N LEU A 227 7.30 4.82 16.57
CA LEU A 227 6.76 3.66 15.86
C LEU A 227 7.40 2.34 16.36
N HIS A 228 8.74 2.29 16.43
CA HIS A 228 9.45 1.13 16.93
C HIS A 228 9.13 0.83 18.41
N ARG A 229 9.05 1.88 19.25
CA ARG A 229 8.69 1.76 20.68
C ARG A 229 7.27 1.22 20.87
N GLN A 230 6.29 1.71 20.10
CA GLN A 230 4.93 1.18 20.15
C GLN A 230 4.89 -0.30 19.78
N MET A 231 5.59 -0.71 18.72
CA MET A 231 5.66 -2.13 18.33
C MET A 231 6.34 -3.00 19.39
N ALA A 232 7.45 -2.53 20.00
CA ALA A 232 8.13 -3.23 21.07
C ALA A 232 7.22 -3.39 22.31
N LYS A 233 6.45 -2.36 22.65
CA LYS A 233 5.45 -2.40 23.74
C LYS A 233 4.40 -3.49 23.46
N GLY A 234 3.86 -3.58 22.26
CA GLY A 234 2.92 -4.64 21.87
C GLY A 234 3.52 -6.04 21.98
N GLN A 235 4.82 -6.18 21.73
CA GLN A 235 5.57 -7.43 21.91
C GLN A 235 5.95 -7.73 23.38
N ARG A 236 5.67 -6.80 24.30
CA ARG A 236 6.13 -6.87 25.69
C ARG A 236 7.65 -7.05 25.79
N ARG A 237 8.40 -6.29 24.96
CA ARG A 237 9.87 -6.32 24.90
C ARG A 237 10.42 -4.90 25.11
N THR A 238 11.65 -4.86 25.62
CA THR A 238 12.38 -3.63 25.91
C THR A 238 13.76 -3.64 25.23
N PRO A 239 13.84 -3.73 23.89
CA PRO A 239 15.12 -3.63 23.21
C PRO A 239 15.69 -2.23 23.34
N ILE A 240 17.02 -2.13 23.23
CA ILE A 240 17.71 -0.84 23.14
C ILE A 240 17.59 -0.34 21.71
N PHE A 241 16.95 0.79 21.52
CA PHE A 241 16.90 1.48 20.21
C PHE A 241 18.06 2.47 20.13
N LEU A 242 18.85 2.35 19.08
CA LEU A 242 20.01 3.19 18.78
C LEU A 242 19.69 4.13 17.65
N PRO A 243 19.31 5.40 17.90
CA PRO A 243 19.12 6.39 16.85
C PRO A 243 20.41 6.56 16.04
N MET A 244 20.32 6.33 14.72
CA MET A 244 21.47 6.43 13.83
C MET A 244 21.58 7.87 13.29
N PRO A 245 22.77 8.47 13.30
CA PRO A 245 22.98 9.76 12.63
C PRO A 245 22.64 9.71 11.14
N ASP A 246 22.17 10.83 10.59
CA ASP A 246 21.79 10.93 9.17
C ASP A 246 22.93 10.54 8.22
N SER A 247 24.17 10.92 8.54
CA SER A 247 25.34 10.55 7.76
C SER A 247 25.58 9.03 7.68
N VAL A 248 25.39 8.34 8.81
CA VAL A 248 25.49 6.87 8.88
C VAL A 248 24.34 6.22 8.12
N SER A 249 23.13 6.77 8.26
CA SER A 249 21.93 6.30 7.56
C SER A 249 22.07 6.45 6.04
N ALA A 250 22.59 7.57 5.57
CA ALA A 250 22.86 7.83 4.15
C ALA A 250 23.93 6.88 3.60
N LEU A 251 25.03 6.69 4.35
CA LEU A 251 26.07 5.75 3.97
C LEU A 251 25.51 4.31 3.86
N PHE A 252 24.74 3.88 4.86
CA PHE A 252 24.10 2.57 4.84
C PHE A 252 23.20 2.39 3.61
N ALA A 253 22.37 3.39 3.29
CA ALA A 253 21.46 3.34 2.15
C ALA A 253 22.19 3.38 0.78
N SER A 254 23.44 3.83 0.73
CA SER A 254 24.25 3.84 -0.48
C SER A 254 24.94 2.51 -0.79
N LEU A 255 25.05 1.61 0.20
CA LEU A 255 25.73 0.32 0.03
C LEU A 255 24.83 -0.69 -0.70
N PRO A 256 25.38 -1.48 -1.62
CA PRO A 256 24.62 -2.53 -2.30
C PRO A 256 24.23 -3.64 -1.33
N GLY A 257 23.01 -4.17 -1.48
CA GLY A 257 22.51 -5.30 -0.68
C GLY A 257 21.90 -4.92 0.66
N THR A 258 21.89 -3.65 1.05
CA THR A 258 21.19 -3.19 2.23
C THR A 258 19.65 -3.22 2.02
N PRO A 259 18.87 -3.39 3.08
CA PRO A 259 17.42 -3.44 2.98
C PRO A 259 16.78 -2.07 2.63
N MET A 260 17.52 -0.97 2.74
CA MET A 260 17.09 0.38 2.41
C MET A 260 18.03 0.98 1.36
N ASN A 261 17.51 1.48 0.26
CA ASN A 261 18.28 2.18 -0.77
C ASN A 261 18.22 3.70 -0.60
N ALA A 262 19.00 4.44 -1.42
CA ALA A 262 19.08 5.90 -1.35
C ALA A 262 17.72 6.59 -1.59
N ASP A 263 16.90 6.10 -2.52
CA ASP A 263 15.56 6.63 -2.77
C ASP A 263 14.68 6.48 -1.52
N GLN A 264 14.69 5.30 -0.88
CA GLN A 264 13.93 5.03 0.35
C GLN A 264 14.44 5.88 1.53
N TRP A 265 15.75 6.08 1.64
CA TRP A 265 16.33 6.96 2.66
C TRP A 265 15.87 8.41 2.45
N GLY A 266 15.93 8.91 1.22
CA GLY A 266 15.46 10.27 0.89
C GLY A 266 14.00 10.49 1.25
N LEU A 267 13.11 9.52 0.93
CA LEU A 267 11.70 9.56 1.29
C LEU A 267 11.49 9.53 2.81
N LEU A 268 12.21 8.66 3.51
CA LEU A 268 12.11 8.56 4.97
C LEU A 268 12.55 9.86 5.65
N LYS A 269 13.69 10.43 5.23
CA LYS A 269 14.23 11.68 5.79
C LYS A 269 13.29 12.87 5.57
N ALA A 270 12.63 12.94 4.43
CA ALA A 270 11.66 13.99 4.13
C ALA A 270 10.37 13.88 4.97
N GLY A 271 10.13 12.70 5.57
CA GLY A 271 8.91 12.40 6.28
C GLY A 271 7.80 11.86 5.36
N ASN A 272 6.77 11.28 5.98
CA ASN A 272 5.64 10.71 5.25
C ASN A 272 4.34 11.03 6.01
N ILE A 273 3.92 12.29 5.93
CA ILE A 273 2.72 12.84 6.56
C ILE A 273 1.85 13.50 5.51
N ALA A 274 0.54 13.56 5.74
CA ALA A 274 -0.37 14.23 4.83
C ALA A 274 -0.12 15.73 4.78
N SER A 275 -0.29 16.32 3.60
CA SER A 275 -0.18 17.74 3.38
C SER A 275 -1.30 18.50 4.12
N PRO A 276 -1.04 19.68 4.67
CA PRO A 276 -2.05 20.49 5.32
C PRO A 276 -3.25 20.76 4.37
N GLY A 277 -4.46 20.42 4.81
CA GLY A 277 -5.68 20.63 4.02
C GLY A 277 -5.92 19.60 2.92
N ALA A 278 -5.07 18.60 2.73
CA ALA A 278 -5.30 17.55 1.76
C ALA A 278 -6.60 16.77 2.05
N SER A 279 -7.32 16.43 0.99
CA SER A 279 -8.47 15.52 1.09
C SER A 279 -7.99 14.10 1.43
N GLY A 280 -8.56 13.50 2.46
CA GLY A 280 -8.16 12.18 2.95
C GLY A 280 -9.34 11.24 3.21
N PHE A 281 -9.20 10.35 4.17
CA PHE A 281 -10.20 9.34 4.54
C PHE A 281 -11.61 9.90 4.82
N LYS A 282 -11.71 11.10 5.38
CA LYS A 282 -12.99 11.76 5.64
C LYS A 282 -13.84 11.94 4.38
N ALA A 283 -13.23 12.19 3.22
CA ALA A 283 -13.94 12.32 1.95
C ALA A 283 -14.67 11.03 1.57
N PHE A 284 -14.11 9.89 1.96
CA PHE A 284 -14.69 8.57 1.78
C PHE A 284 -15.68 8.19 2.91
N GLY A 285 -15.80 8.99 3.97
CA GLY A 285 -16.59 8.62 5.16
C GLY A 285 -15.93 7.48 5.95
N ILE A 286 -14.60 7.43 5.96
CA ILE A 286 -13.80 6.44 6.70
C ILE A 286 -13.15 7.15 7.88
N GLU A 287 -13.31 6.59 9.08
CA GLU A 287 -12.56 6.95 10.28
C GLU A 287 -11.26 6.13 10.28
N PRO A 288 -10.08 6.76 10.11
CA PRO A 288 -8.83 6.01 10.03
C PRO A 288 -8.44 5.39 11.37
N LYS A 289 -7.99 4.14 11.33
CA LYS A 289 -7.62 3.37 12.52
C LYS A 289 -6.16 3.59 12.91
N ALA A 290 -5.92 3.84 14.20
CA ALA A 290 -4.60 3.99 14.77
C ALA A 290 -3.86 2.64 14.86
N LEU A 291 -2.53 2.66 14.74
CA LEU A 291 -1.67 1.47 14.85
C LEU A 291 -1.86 0.77 16.21
N GLY A 292 -1.98 1.55 17.29
CA GLY A 292 -2.12 1.04 18.65
C GLY A 292 -3.30 0.09 18.85
N LEU A 293 -4.37 0.24 18.07
CA LEU A 293 -5.56 -0.63 18.18
C LEU A 293 -5.28 -2.11 17.86
N PHE A 294 -4.23 -2.40 17.12
CA PHE A 294 -3.96 -3.75 16.60
C PHE A 294 -2.75 -4.43 17.26
N LEU A 295 -1.88 -3.66 17.90
CA LEU A 295 -0.59 -4.18 18.35
C LEU A 295 -0.71 -5.27 19.41
N ASP A 296 -1.71 -5.19 20.28
CA ASP A 296 -1.89 -6.19 21.34
C ASP A 296 -2.20 -7.59 20.77
N ASP A 297 -2.94 -7.65 19.68
CA ASP A 297 -3.29 -8.91 19.02
C ASP A 297 -2.21 -9.36 18.03
N TRP A 298 -1.73 -8.45 17.17
CA TRP A 298 -0.79 -8.83 16.10
C TRP A 298 0.62 -9.11 16.57
N MET A 299 1.01 -8.58 17.74
CA MET A 299 2.33 -8.80 18.30
C MET A 299 2.45 -10.06 19.16
N VAL A 300 1.35 -10.78 19.41
CA VAL A 300 1.36 -12.04 20.18
C VAL A 300 2.39 -13.06 19.69
N PRO A 301 2.53 -13.35 18.37
CA PRO A 301 3.52 -14.30 17.87
C PRO A 301 4.99 -13.92 18.17
N TYR A 302 5.24 -12.64 18.46
CA TYR A 302 6.58 -12.10 18.69
C TYR A 302 6.91 -11.95 20.18
N ARG A 303 5.99 -12.29 21.11
CA ARG A 303 6.22 -12.29 22.56
C ARG A 303 7.15 -13.42 22.98
N LYS A 304 7.95 -13.22 24.07
CA LYS A 304 8.91 -14.23 24.57
C LYS A 304 8.27 -15.57 24.95
N HIS A 305 7.03 -15.51 25.43
CA HIS A 305 6.32 -16.66 25.98
C HIS A 305 4.93 -16.70 25.37
N GLY A 306 4.66 -16.95 24.22
CA GLY A 306 3.37 -17.13 23.57
C GLY A 306 2.08 -16.83 24.40
N ARG A 307 0.94 -17.10 23.81
CA ARG A 307 -0.38 -16.82 24.40
C ARG A 307 -0.67 -17.54 25.73
N PHE A 308 0.05 -18.63 26.03
CA PHE A 308 -0.29 -19.56 27.13
C PHE A 308 0.62 -19.43 28.35
N SER A 309 1.62 -18.57 28.36
CA SER A 309 2.59 -18.48 29.46
C SER A 309 2.21 -17.50 30.57
N GLU A 310 1.13 -16.76 30.45
CA GLU A 310 0.63 -15.87 31.51
C GLU A 310 -0.10 -16.61 32.66
N ARG A 311 -0.25 -17.95 32.58
CA ARG A 311 -1.05 -18.73 33.56
C ARG A 311 -0.27 -19.38 34.69
N LEU A 312 1.02 -19.12 34.82
CA LEU A 312 1.85 -19.72 35.86
C LEU A 312 2.64 -18.68 36.66
N SER A 313 2.00 -17.69 37.21
CA SER A 313 2.47 -16.98 38.39
C SER A 313 1.51 -17.30 39.54
N TYR A 314 1.82 -18.39 40.24
CA TYR A 314 1.32 -18.68 41.56
C TYR A 314 2.10 -17.87 42.58
#